data_c2e5daf798d5f739f645ffb9b692165b
#
_entry.id   c2e5daf798d5f739f645ffb9b692165b
#
_cell.length_a   1.000
_cell.length_b   1.000
_cell.length_c   1.000
_cell.angle_alpha   90.00
_cell.angle_beta   90.00
_cell.angle_gamma   90.00
#
_symmetry.space_group_name_H-M   'P 1'
#
loop_
_entity.id
_entity.type
_entity.pdbx_description
1 polymer ?
#
loop_
_entity_poly.entity_id
_entity_poly.type
_entity_poly.pdbx_seq_one_letter_code
_entity_poly.pdbx_strand_id
1 'polypeptide(L)'
;MKKYYFSTLLLVVFLLIPLTVFADEKDTKNGSHPYDMVNSKGEVIKYEDYMKELDTSSLKKDENYNGSGKILPERKLPNYKKYKPYKSLSPSVPSGAIQKSITPYVVIGEDGRRVVDDTSVSPFKQISYIELEWADSWGWCTGTLIGKDTVLTNGHCVVDPDTQQGITGAYVIPGLNNSHYSYGAYQVVDYFVPSQWINTGDSSQDFAVLKLAPYIGENAGDVAGYRPIRQVTNIANQTVKVYGYPSDRINDAGTYSQWGMSGTVGREDTSLAFYQLDTFNGQSGSAMLNSSNEIVGVHRGGYTFSDGQSFNGGPKMIKPVYDFIKAAQ
;
A
#
# COMPACT_ATOMS: atom_id res chain seq x y z
N MET A 1 73.01 37.65 9.97
CA MET A 1 72.65 36.37 9.40
C MET A 1 71.32 35.92 10.06
N LYS A 2 70.20 36.12 9.41
CA LYS A 2 68.83 35.68 9.92
C LYS A 2 68.52 34.35 9.26
N LYS A 3 68.34 33.30 10.07
CA LYS A 3 67.89 31.98 9.62
C LYS A 3 66.39 31.99 9.55
N TYR A 4 65.76 31.74 8.33
CA TYR A 4 64.41 31.48 8.15
C TYR A 4 64.12 29.97 8.27
N TYR A 5 63.24 29.59 9.21
CA TYR A 5 62.71 28.24 9.32
C TYR A 5 61.44 28.17 8.47
N PHE A 6 61.49 27.37 7.42
CA PHE A 6 60.32 27.01 6.65
C PHE A 6 59.58 25.87 7.41
N SER A 7 58.38 26.19 7.92
CA SER A 7 57.49 25.18 8.51
C SER A 7 56.56 24.68 7.43
N THR A 8 56.76 23.43 7.01
CA THR A 8 55.90 22.75 6.06
C THR A 8 54.62 22.27 6.78
N LEU A 9 53.51 22.98 6.54
CA LEU A 9 52.21 22.59 7.05
C LEU A 9 51.67 21.44 6.16
N LEU A 10 51.67 20.21 6.71
CA LEU A 10 51.11 19.04 6.06
C LEU A 10 49.57 19.11 6.20
N LEU A 11 48.88 19.49 5.12
CA LEU A 11 47.43 19.52 5.07
C LEU A 11 46.91 18.07 4.87
N VAL A 12 46.48 17.42 5.95
CA VAL A 12 45.82 16.12 5.89
C VAL A 12 44.35 16.37 5.48
N VAL A 13 44.04 16.16 4.20
CA VAL A 13 42.68 16.17 3.70
C VAL A 13 42.04 14.85 4.13
N PHE A 14 41.17 14.91 5.15
CA PHE A 14 40.24 13.81 5.45
C PHE A 14 39.17 13.79 4.37
N LEU A 15 39.29 12.86 3.42
CA LEU A 15 38.19 12.47 2.55
C LEU A 15 37.15 11.78 3.45
N LEU A 16 36.09 12.52 3.82
CA LEU A 16 34.85 11.96 4.34
C LEU A 16 34.20 11.19 3.21
N ILE A 17 34.48 9.90 3.10
CA ILE A 17 33.68 8.97 2.33
C ILE A 17 32.39 8.83 3.13
N PRO A 18 31.22 9.16 2.58
CA PRO A 18 29.98 8.83 3.24
C PRO A 18 29.90 7.31 3.36
N LEU A 19 29.99 6.79 4.59
CA LEU A 19 29.58 5.42 4.86
C LEU A 19 28.09 5.35 4.52
N THR A 20 27.78 4.85 3.35
CA THR A 20 26.45 4.28 3.10
C THR A 20 26.34 3.06 4.02
N VAL A 21 25.77 3.27 5.18
CA VAL A 21 25.31 2.16 6.03
C VAL A 21 24.20 1.49 5.23
N PHE A 22 24.56 0.47 4.45
CA PHE A 22 23.62 -0.56 4.08
C PHE A 22 23.21 -1.16 5.41
N ALA A 23 21.93 -1.00 5.78
CA ALA A 23 21.35 -1.71 6.90
C ALA A 23 21.68 -3.19 6.70
N ASP A 24 22.50 -3.74 7.61
CA ASP A 24 22.95 -5.12 7.54
C ASP A 24 21.74 -6.02 7.81
N GLU A 25 21.30 -6.75 6.79
CA GLU A 25 20.13 -7.63 6.72
C GLU A 25 20.30 -8.90 7.57
N LYS A 26 20.89 -8.79 8.75
CA LYS A 26 21.12 -9.93 9.65
C LYS A 26 20.42 -9.76 10.98
N ASP A 27 19.11 -9.91 10.97
CA ASP A 27 18.37 -10.34 12.18
C ASP A 27 17.23 -11.29 11.82
N THR A 28 17.57 -12.45 11.24
CA THR A 28 16.64 -13.54 11.03
C THR A 28 16.89 -14.63 12.06
N LYS A 29 16.22 -14.55 13.18
CA LYS A 29 15.98 -15.75 14.01
C LYS A 29 15.11 -16.70 13.18
N ASN A 30 15.70 -17.70 12.55
CA ASN A 30 15.14 -18.82 11.76
C ASN A 30 15.32 -18.80 10.24
N GLY A 31 16.27 -18.05 9.66
CA GLY A 31 16.57 -18.18 8.22
C GLY A 31 15.43 -17.74 7.26
N SER A 32 14.46 -16.93 7.73
CA SER A 32 13.44 -16.32 6.88
C SER A 32 13.84 -14.89 6.50
N HIS A 33 13.69 -14.54 5.22
CA HIS A 33 13.90 -13.17 4.75
C HIS A 33 12.64 -12.32 5.02
N PRO A 34 12.75 -11.04 5.42
CA PRO A 34 11.59 -10.15 5.68
C PRO A 34 10.57 -10.13 4.54
N TYR A 35 11.06 -10.22 3.30
CA TYR A 35 10.26 -10.22 2.08
C TYR A 35 10.00 -11.62 1.50
N ASP A 36 10.17 -12.72 2.27
CA ASP A 36 9.59 -13.99 1.84
C ASP A 36 8.10 -13.79 1.62
N MET A 37 7.54 -14.27 0.51
CA MET A 37 6.11 -14.16 0.23
C MET A 37 5.35 -15.27 0.92
N VAL A 38 4.24 -14.94 1.56
CA VAL A 38 3.31 -15.93 2.12
C VAL A 38 1.97 -15.76 1.43
N ASN A 39 1.46 -16.83 0.83
CA ASN A 39 0.18 -16.81 0.13
C ASN A 39 -1.00 -17.17 1.06
N SER A 40 -2.22 -17.12 0.53
CA SER A 40 -3.46 -17.39 1.26
C SER A 40 -3.56 -18.79 1.87
N LYS A 41 -2.72 -19.74 1.41
CA LYS A 41 -2.63 -21.10 1.94
C LYS A 41 -1.53 -21.27 3.00
N GLY A 42 -0.77 -20.20 3.29
CA GLY A 42 0.40 -20.24 4.17
C GLY A 42 1.65 -20.83 3.51
N GLU A 43 1.65 -21.00 2.18
CA GLU A 43 2.84 -21.43 1.44
C GLU A 43 3.83 -20.27 1.36
N VAL A 44 5.12 -20.56 1.58
CA VAL A 44 6.19 -19.57 1.60
C VAL A 44 7.01 -19.67 0.32
N ILE A 45 7.08 -18.58 -0.44
CA ILE A 45 7.96 -18.42 -1.59
C ILE A 45 9.15 -17.57 -1.11
N LYS A 46 10.36 -18.15 -1.19
CA LYS A 46 11.56 -17.48 -0.68
C LYS A 46 11.95 -16.28 -1.52
N TYR A 47 12.39 -15.22 -0.83
CA TYR A 47 12.90 -14.00 -1.47
C TYR A 47 13.94 -14.30 -2.54
N GLU A 48 14.91 -15.15 -2.20
CA GLU A 48 16.00 -15.53 -3.12
C GLU A 48 15.50 -16.25 -4.38
N ASP A 49 14.39 -16.99 -4.27
CA ASP A 49 13.89 -17.78 -5.40
C ASP A 49 13.14 -16.88 -6.38
N TYR A 50 12.19 -16.09 -5.93
CA TYR A 50 11.49 -15.18 -6.85
C TYR A 50 12.40 -14.06 -7.39
N MET A 51 13.45 -13.67 -6.66
CA MET A 51 14.44 -12.71 -7.16
C MET A 51 15.31 -13.29 -8.29
N LYS A 52 15.52 -14.62 -8.34
CA LYS A 52 16.20 -15.26 -9.48
C LYS A 52 15.32 -15.26 -10.74
N GLU A 53 14.01 -15.41 -10.56
CA GLU A 53 13.03 -15.39 -11.65
C GLU A 53 12.74 -13.96 -12.12
N LEU A 54 12.87 -12.98 -11.22
CA LEU A 54 12.67 -11.59 -11.53
C LEU A 54 13.82 -11.07 -12.40
N ASP A 55 13.70 -11.22 -13.72
CA ASP A 55 14.67 -10.62 -14.65
C ASP A 55 14.56 -9.09 -14.61
N THR A 56 15.38 -8.48 -13.74
CA THR A 56 15.43 -7.03 -13.55
C THR A 56 15.86 -6.28 -14.82
N SER A 57 16.48 -6.96 -15.78
CA SER A 57 16.87 -6.37 -17.07
C SER A 57 15.71 -6.27 -18.04
N SER A 58 14.68 -7.09 -17.86
CA SER A 58 13.47 -7.13 -18.68
C SER A 58 12.28 -6.43 -18.07
N LEU A 59 12.41 -5.86 -16.85
CA LEU A 59 11.36 -5.04 -16.21
C LEU A 59 11.07 -3.83 -17.11
N LYS A 60 10.16 -4.04 -18.07
CA LYS A 60 9.61 -2.96 -18.87
C LYS A 60 9.02 -1.95 -17.90
N LYS A 61 9.24 -0.68 -18.21
CA LYS A 61 8.55 0.40 -17.50
C LYS A 61 7.06 0.07 -17.53
N ASP A 62 6.45 -0.06 -16.36
CA ASP A 62 5.01 -0.27 -16.26
C ASP A 62 4.32 0.89 -16.96
N GLU A 63 3.46 0.57 -17.91
CA GLU A 63 2.70 1.57 -18.65
C GLU A 63 1.31 1.74 -18.04
N ASN A 64 0.78 2.94 -18.12
CA ASN A 64 -0.62 3.17 -17.82
C ASN A 64 -1.49 2.44 -18.84
N TYR A 65 -2.40 1.62 -18.34
CA TYR A 65 -3.43 1.02 -19.16
C TYR A 65 -4.81 1.44 -18.66
N ASN A 66 -5.59 2.05 -19.54
CA ASN A 66 -6.89 2.60 -19.17
C ASN A 66 -8.05 1.60 -19.29
N GLY A 67 -7.78 0.37 -19.71
CA GLY A 67 -8.79 -0.66 -19.89
C GLY A 67 -9.73 -0.39 -21.06
N SER A 68 -10.57 -1.38 -21.38
CA SER A 68 -11.58 -1.27 -22.43
C SER A 68 -12.76 -0.34 -22.06
N GLY A 69 -13.00 -0.13 -20.76
CA GLY A 69 -14.15 0.57 -20.24
C GLY A 69 -15.48 -0.18 -20.43
N LYS A 70 -15.41 -1.48 -20.74
CA LYS A 70 -16.59 -2.32 -20.94
C LYS A 70 -17.46 -2.35 -19.68
N ILE A 71 -18.73 -2.04 -19.82
CA ILE A 71 -19.71 -2.16 -18.74
C ILE A 71 -20.07 -3.64 -18.59
N LEU A 72 -19.90 -4.16 -17.38
CA LEU A 72 -20.26 -5.53 -17.04
C LEU A 72 -21.54 -5.56 -16.20
N PRO A 73 -22.34 -6.64 -16.28
CA PRO A 73 -23.49 -6.79 -15.43
C PRO A 73 -23.06 -6.88 -13.95
N GLU A 74 -23.94 -6.41 -13.09
CA GLU A 74 -23.71 -6.51 -11.65
C GLU A 74 -23.67 -7.98 -11.19
N ARG A 75 -22.75 -8.27 -10.28
CA ARG A 75 -22.63 -9.58 -9.63
C ARG A 75 -23.36 -9.55 -8.31
N LYS A 76 -24.21 -10.56 -8.06
CA LYS A 76 -24.76 -10.76 -6.72
C LYS A 76 -23.62 -11.19 -5.78
N LEU A 77 -23.23 -10.29 -4.89
CA LEU A 77 -22.20 -10.57 -3.89
C LEU A 77 -22.76 -11.39 -2.72
N PRO A 78 -21.92 -12.18 -2.03
CA PRO A 78 -22.28 -12.77 -0.75
C PRO A 78 -22.65 -11.68 0.26
N ASN A 79 -23.58 -11.98 1.16
CA ASN A 79 -23.94 -11.04 2.21
C ASN A 79 -22.99 -11.17 3.43
N TYR A 80 -21.82 -10.56 3.34
CA TYR A 80 -20.86 -10.54 4.45
C TYR A 80 -21.35 -9.67 5.62
N LYS A 81 -22.23 -8.70 5.38
CA LYS A 81 -22.84 -7.82 6.40
C LYS A 81 -23.69 -8.57 7.44
N LYS A 82 -23.93 -9.86 7.26
CA LYS A 82 -24.54 -10.74 8.28
C LYS A 82 -23.62 -10.94 9.51
N TYR A 83 -22.32 -10.73 9.34
CA TYR A 83 -21.33 -10.81 10.42
C TYR A 83 -21.15 -9.46 11.12
N LYS A 84 -20.46 -9.47 12.26
CA LYS A 84 -20.08 -8.23 12.94
C LYS A 84 -19.03 -7.47 12.11
N PRO A 85 -19.02 -6.12 12.13
CA PRO A 85 -17.94 -5.37 11.52
C PRO A 85 -16.59 -5.75 12.15
N TYR A 86 -15.58 -5.94 11.31
CA TYR A 86 -14.23 -6.21 11.75
C TYR A 86 -13.68 -4.99 12.50
N LYS A 87 -13.14 -5.21 13.70
CA LYS A 87 -12.42 -4.15 14.41
C LYS A 87 -11.04 -4.02 13.78
N SER A 88 -10.79 -2.91 13.12
CA SER A 88 -9.45 -2.56 12.64
C SER A 88 -8.43 -2.75 13.76
N LEU A 89 -7.40 -3.52 13.49
CA LEU A 89 -6.29 -3.71 14.41
C LEU A 89 -5.54 -2.39 14.61
N SER A 90 -5.11 -2.16 15.84
CA SER A 90 -4.06 -1.19 16.12
C SER A 90 -2.73 -1.94 16.07
N PRO A 91 -2.01 -1.91 14.95
CA PRO A 91 -0.78 -2.68 14.82
C PRO A 91 0.28 -2.17 15.80
N SER A 92 1.12 -3.08 16.27
CA SER A 92 2.25 -2.76 17.13
C SER A 92 3.24 -1.83 16.43
N VAL A 93 3.78 -0.88 17.17
CA VAL A 93 4.88 -0.02 16.71
C VAL A 93 6.17 -0.79 16.91
N PRO A 94 7.04 -0.94 15.89
CA PRO A 94 8.36 -1.52 16.06
C PRO A 94 9.15 -0.79 17.16
N SER A 95 9.81 -1.56 18.03
CA SER A 95 10.69 -1.02 19.07
C SER A 95 11.83 -0.22 18.41
N GLY A 96 11.84 1.10 18.63
CA GLY A 96 12.85 2.01 18.07
C GLY A 96 12.32 3.14 17.18
N ALA A 97 11.05 3.08 16.76
CA ALA A 97 10.44 4.19 16.05
C ALA A 97 10.18 5.37 17.01
N ILE A 98 10.43 6.58 16.53
CA ILE A 98 10.12 7.86 17.23
C ILE A 98 8.58 8.04 17.38
N GLN A 99 7.84 7.02 17.12
CA GLN A 99 6.39 6.98 16.99
C GLN A 99 5.73 6.58 18.33
N LYS A 100 4.78 7.39 18.79
CA LYS A 100 4.12 7.20 20.09
C LYS A 100 2.89 6.29 20.03
N SER A 101 2.17 6.32 18.93
CA SER A 101 0.98 5.47 18.69
C SER A 101 0.64 5.39 17.21
N ILE A 102 -0.03 4.33 16.82
CA ILE A 102 -0.68 4.19 15.51
C ILE A 102 -2.18 4.28 15.76
N THR A 103 -2.86 5.11 14.99
CA THR A 103 -4.31 5.16 14.92
C THR A 103 -4.75 4.70 13.54
N PRO A 104 -5.89 4.02 13.41
CA PRO A 104 -6.34 3.53 12.11
C PRO A 104 -6.60 4.65 11.08
N TYR A 105 -6.83 5.87 11.56
CA TYR A 105 -7.21 7.01 10.73
C TYR A 105 -6.99 8.32 11.49
N VAL A 106 -6.69 9.39 10.74
CA VAL A 106 -6.63 10.74 11.30
C VAL A 106 -7.20 11.74 10.30
N VAL A 107 -8.23 12.47 10.72
CA VAL A 107 -8.61 13.76 10.12
C VAL A 107 -7.84 14.84 10.89
N ILE A 108 -6.98 15.57 10.18
CA ILE A 108 -6.01 16.51 10.75
C ILE A 108 -6.51 17.93 10.53
N GLY A 109 -7.19 18.48 11.55
CA GLY A 109 -7.80 19.80 11.45
C GLY A 109 -9.17 19.77 10.77
N GLU A 110 -9.41 20.69 9.82
CA GLU A 110 -10.63 20.70 9.00
C GLU A 110 -10.52 19.67 7.90
N ASP A 111 -11.56 18.84 7.71
CA ASP A 111 -11.58 17.78 6.72
C ASP A 111 -11.49 18.32 5.27
N GLY A 112 -10.34 18.12 4.64
CA GLY A 112 -10.02 18.57 3.30
C GLY A 112 -10.41 17.61 2.19
N ARG A 113 -10.91 16.41 2.51
CA ARG A 113 -11.29 15.39 1.51
C ARG A 113 -12.43 15.88 0.61
N ARG A 114 -12.41 15.45 -0.64
CA ARG A 114 -13.45 15.71 -1.63
C ARG A 114 -13.96 14.40 -2.18
N VAL A 115 -15.27 14.36 -2.48
CA VAL A 115 -15.88 13.23 -3.20
C VAL A 115 -15.36 13.19 -4.64
N VAL A 116 -15.21 11.98 -5.16
CA VAL A 116 -14.95 11.76 -6.57
C VAL A 116 -16.30 11.57 -7.26
N ASP A 117 -16.70 12.58 -8.03
CA ASP A 117 -18.00 12.60 -8.70
C ASP A 117 -18.07 11.58 -9.84
N ASP A 118 -16.98 11.41 -10.59
CA ASP A 118 -16.88 10.49 -11.71
C ASP A 118 -15.76 9.46 -11.51
N THR A 119 -16.16 8.26 -11.11
CA THR A 119 -15.24 7.12 -10.95
C THR A 119 -15.02 6.36 -12.26
N SER A 120 -15.59 6.79 -13.39
CA SER A 120 -15.39 6.16 -14.70
C SER A 120 -14.09 6.57 -15.40
N VAL A 121 -13.45 7.62 -14.89
CA VAL A 121 -12.20 8.14 -15.45
C VAL A 121 -10.98 7.68 -14.66
N SER A 122 -9.83 7.60 -15.32
CA SER A 122 -8.55 7.29 -14.68
C SER A 122 -8.04 8.49 -13.86
N PRO A 123 -7.47 8.30 -12.65
CA PRO A 123 -7.11 7.01 -12.01
C PRO A 123 -8.25 6.38 -11.19
N PHE A 124 -9.42 6.97 -11.10
CA PHE A 124 -10.45 6.61 -10.14
C PHE A 124 -11.09 5.25 -10.43
N LYS A 125 -11.25 4.87 -11.71
CA LYS A 125 -11.80 3.55 -12.06
C LYS A 125 -10.89 2.38 -11.73
N GLN A 126 -9.58 2.61 -11.54
CA GLN A 126 -8.64 1.60 -11.10
C GLN A 126 -8.58 1.47 -9.58
N ILE A 127 -9.09 2.47 -8.85
CA ILE A 127 -9.21 2.43 -7.39
C ILE A 127 -10.45 1.62 -7.04
N SER A 128 -10.26 0.60 -6.23
CA SER A 128 -11.27 -0.43 -5.97
C SER A 128 -11.70 -0.45 -4.51
N TYR A 129 -12.99 -0.62 -4.29
CA TYR A 129 -13.53 -1.06 -3.02
C TYR A 129 -13.24 -2.55 -2.86
N ILE A 130 -12.74 -2.98 -1.71
CA ILE A 130 -12.48 -4.38 -1.40
C ILE A 130 -13.38 -4.79 -0.25
N GLU A 131 -14.40 -5.59 -0.52
CA GLU A 131 -15.23 -6.20 0.51
C GLU A 131 -14.54 -7.46 1.04
N LEU A 132 -14.42 -7.57 2.36
CA LEU A 132 -13.63 -8.57 3.05
C LEU A 132 -14.52 -9.40 3.99
N GLU A 133 -14.37 -10.72 3.94
CA GLU A 133 -14.93 -11.65 4.90
C GLU A 133 -13.81 -12.22 5.78
N TRP A 134 -14.02 -12.18 7.08
CA TRP A 134 -13.22 -12.87 8.08
C TRP A 134 -14.05 -14.00 8.70
N ALA A 135 -13.47 -14.86 9.50
CA ALA A 135 -14.15 -16.03 10.04
C ALA A 135 -15.52 -15.71 10.71
N ASP A 136 -15.58 -14.59 11.43
CA ASP A 136 -16.78 -14.17 12.20
C ASP A 136 -17.13 -12.67 12.01
N SER A 137 -16.45 -12.00 11.11
CA SER A 137 -16.59 -10.56 10.88
C SER A 137 -16.47 -10.19 9.40
N TRP A 138 -16.80 -8.97 9.08
CA TRP A 138 -16.66 -8.41 7.75
C TRP A 138 -16.11 -6.98 7.81
N GLY A 139 -15.54 -6.52 6.74
CA GLY A 139 -15.05 -5.16 6.63
C GLY A 139 -14.74 -4.82 5.19
N TRP A 140 -14.06 -3.70 5.01
CA TRP A 140 -13.56 -3.32 3.70
C TRP A 140 -12.28 -2.52 3.81
N CYS A 141 -11.57 -2.54 2.71
CA CYS A 141 -10.40 -1.73 2.43
C CYS A 141 -10.51 -1.09 1.05
N THR A 142 -9.52 -0.34 0.70
CA THR A 142 -9.28 0.17 -0.64
C THR A 142 -8.12 -0.59 -1.27
N GLY A 143 -8.15 -0.76 -2.59
CA GLY A 143 -7.01 -1.26 -3.35
C GLY A 143 -6.91 -0.55 -4.69
N THR A 144 -5.84 -0.80 -5.42
CA THR A 144 -5.64 -0.24 -6.76
C THR A 144 -5.18 -1.34 -7.71
N LEU A 145 -5.84 -1.45 -8.86
CA LEU A 145 -5.43 -2.36 -9.93
C LEU A 145 -4.02 -1.99 -10.42
N ILE A 146 -3.11 -2.96 -10.41
CA ILE A 146 -1.70 -2.81 -10.83
C ILE A 146 -1.33 -3.72 -12.00
N GLY A 147 -2.23 -4.59 -12.41
CA GLY A 147 -2.07 -5.52 -13.51
C GLY A 147 -3.41 -6.03 -13.99
N LYS A 148 -3.37 -7.01 -14.89
CA LYS A 148 -4.54 -7.62 -15.52
C LYS A 148 -5.52 -8.20 -14.49
N ASP A 149 -4.99 -8.93 -13.51
CA ASP A 149 -5.72 -9.65 -12.48
C ASP A 149 -5.19 -9.37 -11.06
N THR A 150 -4.51 -8.24 -10.88
CA THR A 150 -3.70 -8.01 -9.70
C THR A 150 -4.04 -6.66 -9.06
N VAL A 151 -4.21 -6.66 -7.73
CA VAL A 151 -4.53 -5.47 -6.92
C VAL A 151 -3.52 -5.30 -5.81
N LEU A 152 -3.09 -4.07 -5.59
CA LEU A 152 -2.28 -3.66 -4.45
C LEU A 152 -3.18 -3.11 -3.33
N THR A 153 -2.96 -3.57 -2.10
CA THR A 153 -3.64 -3.12 -0.88
C THR A 153 -2.71 -3.24 0.34
N ASN A 154 -3.24 -3.13 1.57
CA ASN A 154 -2.46 -3.37 2.78
C ASN A 154 -2.45 -4.85 3.22
N GLY A 155 -1.40 -5.22 3.97
CA GLY A 155 -1.29 -6.52 4.62
C GLY A 155 -2.38 -6.74 5.65
N HIS A 156 -2.68 -5.73 6.50
CA HIS A 156 -3.74 -5.81 7.50
C HIS A 156 -5.15 -5.95 6.93
N CYS A 157 -5.34 -5.67 5.64
CA CYS A 157 -6.61 -5.93 4.97
C CYS A 157 -6.86 -7.42 4.74
N VAL A 158 -5.81 -8.24 4.70
CA VAL A 158 -5.93 -9.66 4.35
C VAL A 158 -5.38 -10.63 5.39
N VAL A 159 -4.47 -10.20 6.25
CA VAL A 159 -3.91 -11.01 7.36
C VAL A 159 -3.79 -10.15 8.60
N ASP A 160 -4.37 -10.63 9.69
CA ASP A 160 -4.19 -10.10 11.03
C ASP A 160 -2.86 -10.61 11.61
N PRO A 161 -1.86 -9.75 11.87
CA PRO A 161 -0.55 -10.19 12.35
C PRO A 161 -0.60 -10.68 13.81
N ASP A 162 -1.58 -10.22 14.62
CA ASP A 162 -1.70 -10.63 16.02
C ASP A 162 -2.23 -12.07 16.16
N THR A 163 -3.18 -12.43 15.30
CA THR A 163 -3.78 -13.79 15.29
C THR A 163 -3.22 -14.66 14.18
N GLN A 164 -2.49 -14.09 13.22
CA GLN A 164 -2.00 -14.74 12.00
C GLN A 164 -3.12 -15.36 11.14
N GLN A 165 -4.35 -14.90 11.32
CA GLN A 165 -5.49 -15.35 10.55
C GLN A 165 -5.66 -14.49 9.29
N GLY A 166 -5.91 -15.15 8.17
CA GLY A 166 -6.23 -14.50 6.90
C GLY A 166 -7.74 -14.34 6.70
N ILE A 167 -8.10 -13.54 5.71
CA ILE A 167 -9.49 -13.44 5.23
C ILE A 167 -9.97 -14.78 4.70
N THR A 168 -11.28 -15.03 4.82
CA THR A 168 -11.94 -16.24 4.31
C THR A 168 -12.56 -16.02 2.93
N GLY A 169 -12.75 -14.76 2.53
CA GLY A 169 -13.25 -14.38 1.22
C GLY A 169 -13.11 -12.89 0.98
N ALA A 170 -13.05 -12.51 -0.30
CA ALA A 170 -13.07 -11.10 -0.68
C ALA A 170 -13.54 -10.88 -2.11
N TYR A 171 -14.09 -9.68 -2.36
CA TYR A 171 -14.42 -9.19 -3.68
C TYR A 171 -13.80 -7.81 -3.90
N VAL A 172 -13.23 -7.62 -5.08
CA VAL A 172 -12.67 -6.34 -5.54
C VAL A 172 -13.65 -5.73 -6.54
N ILE A 173 -14.01 -4.46 -6.32
CA ILE A 173 -14.99 -3.73 -7.12
C ILE A 173 -14.35 -2.44 -7.63
N PRO A 174 -13.80 -2.44 -8.85
CA PRO A 174 -13.15 -1.28 -9.42
C PRO A 174 -14.14 -0.14 -9.67
N GLY A 175 -13.75 1.08 -9.33
CA GLY A 175 -14.51 2.29 -9.60
C GLY A 175 -15.91 2.30 -9.00
N LEU A 176 -16.13 1.60 -7.86
CA LEU A 176 -17.42 1.63 -7.17
C LEU A 176 -17.87 3.07 -6.94
N ASN A 177 -19.08 3.40 -7.38
CA ASN A 177 -19.70 4.69 -7.11
C ASN A 177 -21.11 4.50 -6.58
N ASN A 178 -21.31 4.76 -5.31
CA ASN A 178 -22.52 4.46 -4.58
C ASN A 178 -22.82 2.94 -4.65
N SER A 179 -23.92 2.56 -5.30
CA SER A 179 -24.28 1.15 -5.51
C SER A 179 -23.87 0.62 -6.88
N HIS A 180 -23.22 1.45 -7.72
CA HIS A 180 -22.90 1.09 -9.11
C HIS A 180 -21.48 0.59 -9.24
N TYR A 181 -21.30 -0.62 -9.73
CA TYR A 181 -20.02 -1.22 -10.06
C TYR A 181 -19.98 -1.62 -11.54
N SER A 182 -19.84 -0.58 -12.36
CA SER A 182 -19.86 -0.67 -13.82
C SER A 182 -18.85 -1.64 -14.42
N TYR A 183 -17.74 -1.89 -13.71
CA TYR A 183 -16.64 -2.72 -14.19
C TYR A 183 -16.64 -4.14 -13.61
N GLY A 184 -17.73 -4.54 -12.95
CA GLY A 184 -17.87 -5.86 -12.34
C GLY A 184 -17.31 -5.94 -10.92
N ALA A 185 -17.43 -7.15 -10.34
CA ALA A 185 -16.91 -7.49 -9.02
C ALA A 185 -16.16 -8.83 -9.12
N TYR A 186 -14.90 -8.81 -8.72
CA TYR A 186 -13.94 -9.89 -8.95
C TYR A 186 -13.61 -10.59 -7.64
N GLN A 187 -13.73 -11.91 -7.64
CA GLN A 187 -13.38 -12.72 -6.48
C GLN A 187 -11.86 -12.76 -6.32
N VAL A 188 -11.38 -12.54 -5.10
CA VAL A 188 -10.00 -12.81 -4.73
C VAL A 188 -9.82 -14.32 -4.61
N VAL A 189 -8.84 -14.86 -5.29
CA VAL A 189 -8.52 -16.30 -5.30
C VAL A 189 -7.21 -16.62 -4.61
N ASP A 190 -6.34 -15.62 -4.45
CA ASP A 190 -5.11 -15.72 -3.69
C ASP A 190 -4.66 -14.33 -3.26
N TYR A 191 -3.75 -14.27 -2.27
CA TYR A 191 -3.04 -13.05 -1.91
C TYR A 191 -1.62 -13.39 -1.48
N PHE A 192 -0.75 -12.39 -1.53
CA PHE A 192 0.63 -12.46 -1.09
C PHE A 192 0.93 -11.33 -0.12
N VAL A 193 1.51 -11.68 1.04
CA VAL A 193 1.98 -10.73 2.05
C VAL A 193 3.43 -11.03 2.42
N PRO A 194 4.21 -10.01 2.86
CA PRO A 194 5.55 -10.26 3.40
C PRO A 194 5.49 -11.08 4.68
N SER A 195 6.42 -12.02 4.84
CA SER A 195 6.52 -12.82 6.08
C SER A 195 6.73 -11.97 7.32
N GLN A 196 7.47 -10.86 7.18
CA GLN A 196 7.71 -9.90 8.27
C GLN A 196 6.40 -9.24 8.75
N TRP A 197 5.46 -8.96 7.83
CA TRP A 197 4.14 -8.48 8.24
C TRP A 197 3.44 -9.46 9.18
N ILE A 198 3.38 -10.74 8.80
CA ILE A 198 2.72 -11.79 9.61
C ILE A 198 3.42 -11.98 10.96
N ASN A 199 4.76 -11.93 10.96
CA ASN A 199 5.55 -12.27 12.15
C ASN A 199 5.63 -11.14 13.17
N THR A 200 5.52 -9.87 12.74
CA THR A 200 5.81 -8.72 13.61
C THR A 200 4.82 -7.57 13.52
N GLY A 201 3.94 -7.55 12.52
CA GLY A 201 3.06 -6.40 12.26
C GLY A 201 3.82 -5.12 11.87
N ASP A 202 5.04 -5.25 11.32
CA ASP A 202 5.86 -4.10 10.93
C ASP A 202 5.15 -3.22 9.91
N SER A 203 4.97 -1.96 10.24
CA SER A 203 4.26 -0.98 9.40
C SER A 203 4.89 -0.79 8.02
N SER A 204 6.20 -0.99 7.89
CA SER A 204 6.91 -0.89 6.62
C SER A 204 6.63 -2.05 5.67
N GLN A 205 6.07 -3.15 6.21
CA GLN A 205 5.71 -4.38 5.51
C GLN A 205 4.18 -4.54 5.35
N ASP A 206 3.41 -3.50 5.73
CA ASP A 206 1.95 -3.53 5.67
C ASP A 206 1.44 -3.27 4.24
N PHE A 207 1.73 -4.21 3.35
CA PHE A 207 1.21 -4.24 1.99
C PHE A 207 0.90 -5.67 1.57
N ALA A 208 0.00 -5.82 0.60
CA ALA A 208 -0.42 -7.09 0.03
C ALA A 208 -0.72 -6.97 -1.45
N VAL A 209 -0.52 -8.07 -2.17
CA VAL A 209 -0.92 -8.23 -3.57
C VAL A 209 -2.03 -9.27 -3.65
N LEU A 210 -3.17 -8.91 -4.23
CA LEU A 210 -4.30 -9.82 -4.43
C LEU A 210 -4.31 -10.33 -5.86
N LYS A 211 -4.66 -11.60 -6.04
CA LYS A 211 -4.94 -12.22 -7.34
C LYS A 211 -6.45 -12.40 -7.51
N LEU A 212 -6.94 -12.04 -8.68
CA LEU A 212 -8.36 -12.02 -9.00
C LEU A 212 -8.72 -13.11 -10.02
N ALA A 213 -9.85 -13.78 -9.78
CA ALA A 213 -10.48 -14.59 -10.81
C ALA A 213 -11.17 -13.69 -11.84
N PRO A 214 -11.21 -14.07 -13.12
CA PRO A 214 -11.99 -13.34 -14.11
C PRO A 214 -13.49 -13.38 -13.79
N TYR A 215 -14.21 -12.34 -14.18
CA TYR A 215 -15.66 -12.29 -14.11
C TYR A 215 -16.26 -12.26 -15.52
N ILE A 216 -17.10 -13.22 -15.86
CA ILE A 216 -17.72 -13.39 -17.20
C ILE A 216 -16.65 -13.39 -18.32
N GLY A 217 -15.51 -14.07 -18.06
CA GLY A 217 -14.40 -14.17 -19.01
C GLY A 217 -13.52 -12.92 -19.12
N GLU A 218 -13.81 -11.85 -18.38
CA GLU A 218 -13.04 -10.60 -18.38
C GLU A 218 -12.18 -10.48 -17.12
N ASN A 219 -10.94 -10.01 -17.25
CA ASN A 219 -10.13 -9.67 -16.09
C ASN A 219 -10.34 -8.21 -15.69
N ALA A 220 -10.17 -7.90 -14.43
CA ALA A 220 -10.43 -6.58 -13.88
C ALA A 220 -9.62 -5.47 -14.58
N GLY A 221 -8.32 -5.71 -14.79
CA GLY A 221 -7.45 -4.76 -15.44
C GLY A 221 -7.68 -4.63 -16.95
N ASP A 222 -8.19 -5.67 -17.63
CA ASP A 222 -8.55 -5.58 -19.04
C ASP A 222 -9.77 -4.64 -19.22
N VAL A 223 -10.65 -4.59 -18.23
CA VAL A 223 -11.86 -3.77 -18.23
C VAL A 223 -11.64 -2.37 -17.67
N ALA A 224 -11.19 -2.26 -16.44
CA ALA A 224 -11.01 -0.98 -15.74
C ALA A 224 -9.64 -0.33 -15.99
N GLY A 225 -8.68 -1.08 -16.52
CA GLY A 225 -7.29 -0.64 -16.62
C GLY A 225 -6.52 -0.86 -15.32
N TYR A 226 -5.24 -0.48 -15.30
CA TYR A 226 -4.38 -0.55 -14.12
C TYR A 226 -3.38 0.60 -14.08
N ARG A 227 -2.80 0.83 -12.92
CA ARG A 227 -1.83 1.90 -12.65
C ARG A 227 -0.44 1.31 -12.51
N PRO A 228 0.59 1.96 -13.08
CA PRO A 228 1.96 1.53 -12.91
C PRO A 228 2.44 1.78 -11.49
N ILE A 229 3.28 0.89 -10.99
CA ILE A 229 4.07 1.11 -9.79
C ILE A 229 5.39 1.79 -10.16
N ARG A 230 5.87 2.66 -9.28
CA ARG A 230 7.13 3.40 -9.46
C ARG A 230 8.03 3.20 -8.26
N GLN A 231 9.16 2.53 -8.45
CA GLN A 231 10.20 2.47 -7.42
C GLN A 231 10.66 3.89 -7.05
N VAL A 232 10.79 4.14 -5.75
CA VAL A 232 11.24 5.42 -5.20
C VAL A 232 12.29 5.20 -4.10
N THR A 233 13.15 6.20 -3.91
CA THR A 233 14.09 6.26 -2.77
C THR A 233 13.64 7.33 -1.79
N ASN A 234 13.30 8.51 -2.33
CA ASN A 234 12.89 9.68 -1.56
C ASN A 234 11.70 10.35 -2.24
N ILE A 235 10.66 10.63 -1.45
CA ILE A 235 9.46 11.35 -1.91
C ILE A 235 9.09 12.52 -0.98
N ALA A 236 9.96 12.89 -0.02
CA ALA A 236 9.76 14.07 0.81
C ALA A 236 9.58 15.32 -0.07
N ASN A 237 8.67 16.18 0.33
CA ASN A 237 8.26 17.39 -0.39
C ASN A 237 7.61 17.15 -1.78
N GLN A 238 7.39 15.91 -2.19
CA GLN A 238 6.63 15.60 -3.39
C GLN A 238 5.12 15.59 -3.09
N THR A 239 4.33 15.99 -4.09
CA THR A 239 2.88 15.91 -3.99
C THR A 239 2.42 14.48 -4.25
N VAL A 240 1.57 13.96 -3.35
CA VAL A 240 0.86 12.70 -3.52
C VAL A 240 -0.65 12.90 -3.43
N LYS A 241 -1.39 11.98 -4.02
CA LYS A 241 -2.85 11.91 -3.98
C LYS A 241 -3.24 10.59 -3.33
N VAL A 242 -4.21 10.63 -2.42
CA VAL A 242 -4.74 9.42 -1.76
C VAL A 242 -6.26 9.45 -1.90
N TYR A 243 -6.81 8.44 -2.58
CA TYR A 243 -8.25 8.28 -2.79
C TYR A 243 -8.67 6.86 -2.40
N GLY A 244 -9.84 6.72 -1.78
CA GLY A 244 -10.36 5.44 -1.36
C GLY A 244 -11.78 5.53 -0.83
N TYR A 245 -12.19 4.57 -0.02
CA TYR A 245 -13.58 4.37 0.43
C TYR A 245 -13.69 4.51 1.96
N PRO A 246 -13.72 5.75 2.49
CA PRO A 246 -13.76 5.99 3.92
C PRO A 246 -15.13 5.65 4.55
N SER A 247 -15.12 5.09 5.76
CA SER A 247 -16.32 4.61 6.44
C SER A 247 -17.20 5.71 7.03
N ASP A 248 -16.64 6.89 7.24
CA ASP A 248 -17.39 8.07 7.70
C ASP A 248 -18.14 8.81 6.58
N ARG A 249 -18.05 8.31 5.35
CA ARG A 249 -18.67 8.86 4.14
C ARG A 249 -19.63 7.88 3.46
N ILE A 250 -20.11 6.91 4.23
CA ILE A 250 -21.23 6.07 3.81
C ILE A 250 -22.49 6.93 3.89
N ASN A 251 -23.25 6.99 2.80
CA ASN A 251 -24.51 7.75 2.78
C ASN A 251 -25.65 7.03 3.53
N ASP A 252 -26.77 7.69 3.73
CA ASP A 252 -27.94 7.15 4.44
C ASP A 252 -28.52 5.88 3.80
N ALA A 253 -28.27 5.66 2.50
CA ALA A 253 -28.64 4.44 1.80
C ALA A 253 -27.63 3.29 2.03
N GLY A 254 -26.56 3.49 2.81
CA GLY A 254 -25.52 2.51 3.07
C GLY A 254 -24.63 2.25 1.86
N THR A 255 -24.49 3.20 0.95
CA THR A 255 -23.66 3.10 -0.24
C THR A 255 -22.33 3.81 -0.08
N TYR A 256 -21.32 3.37 -0.84
CA TYR A 256 -19.94 3.79 -0.74
C TYR A 256 -19.54 4.65 -1.92
N SER A 257 -18.80 5.72 -1.68
CA SER A 257 -18.21 6.58 -2.71
C SER A 257 -16.74 6.81 -2.46
N GLN A 258 -15.99 7.08 -3.52
CA GLN A 258 -14.60 7.45 -3.40
C GLN A 258 -14.44 8.87 -2.87
N TRP A 259 -13.53 9.04 -1.94
CA TRP A 259 -13.13 10.31 -1.37
C TRP A 259 -11.61 10.38 -1.29
N GLY A 260 -11.07 11.57 -1.36
CA GLY A 260 -9.65 11.75 -1.17
C GLY A 260 -9.22 13.20 -1.34
N MET A 261 -7.93 13.39 -1.30
CA MET A 261 -7.29 14.69 -1.48
C MET A 261 -5.85 14.53 -1.96
N SER A 262 -5.21 15.66 -2.25
CA SER A 262 -3.80 15.73 -2.58
C SER A 262 -3.07 16.66 -1.63
N GLY A 263 -1.80 16.39 -1.40
CA GLY A 263 -0.92 17.23 -0.59
C GLY A 263 0.50 16.73 -0.59
N THR A 264 1.35 17.36 0.20
CA THR A 264 2.78 17.12 0.18
C THR A 264 3.17 16.07 1.24
N VAL A 265 4.11 15.19 0.91
CA VAL A 265 4.77 14.33 1.88
C VAL A 265 5.64 15.19 2.78
N GLY A 266 5.23 15.33 4.05
CA GLY A 266 5.88 16.22 5.01
C GLY A 266 7.07 15.60 5.72
N ARG A 267 7.04 14.26 5.88
CA ARG A 267 8.12 13.48 6.52
C ARG A 267 8.29 12.14 5.81
N GLU A 268 9.44 11.55 5.95
CA GLU A 268 9.70 10.17 5.58
C GLU A 268 10.84 9.58 6.41
N ASP A 269 10.89 8.27 6.48
CA ASP A 269 12.09 7.51 6.85
C ASP A 269 12.54 6.64 5.66
N THR A 270 13.36 5.62 5.90
CA THR A 270 13.84 4.73 4.84
C THR A 270 12.71 4.03 4.11
N SER A 271 11.65 3.63 4.81
CA SER A 271 10.60 2.73 4.32
C SER A 271 9.20 3.33 4.27
N LEU A 272 8.95 4.36 5.08
CA LEU A 272 7.63 4.96 5.26
C LEU A 272 7.60 6.42 4.77
N ALA A 273 6.45 6.85 4.28
CA ALA A 273 6.14 8.25 3.97
C ALA A 273 4.97 8.73 4.83
N PHE A 274 5.04 10.01 5.25
CA PHE A 274 4.07 10.63 6.14
C PHE A 274 3.60 11.97 5.59
N TYR A 275 2.29 12.20 5.64
CA TYR A 275 1.64 13.39 5.10
C TYR A 275 0.47 13.81 5.99
N GLN A 276 0.00 15.03 5.83
CA GLN A 276 -1.16 15.58 6.53
C GLN A 276 -2.43 15.56 5.66
N LEU A 277 -2.55 14.56 4.79
CA LEU A 277 -3.79 14.29 4.08
C LEU A 277 -4.78 13.60 5.01
N ASP A 278 -6.03 14.04 5.01
CA ASP A 278 -7.09 13.44 5.81
C ASP A 278 -7.48 12.08 5.25
N THR A 279 -7.62 11.11 6.12
CA THR A 279 -8.07 9.77 5.80
C THR A 279 -8.98 9.22 6.91
N PHE A 280 -9.72 8.16 6.59
CA PHE A 280 -10.55 7.47 7.56
C PHE A 280 -10.54 5.95 7.31
N ASN A 281 -11.05 5.17 8.26
CA ASN A 281 -11.21 3.71 8.12
C ASN A 281 -11.81 3.36 6.76
N GLY A 282 -11.31 2.29 6.15
CA GLY A 282 -11.70 1.86 4.81
C GLY A 282 -10.81 2.42 3.70
N GLN A 283 -10.06 3.53 3.94
CA GLN A 283 -9.05 4.02 3.00
C GLN A 283 -7.70 3.27 3.10
N SER A 284 -7.54 2.36 4.07
CA SER A 284 -6.42 1.41 4.11
C SER A 284 -6.23 0.73 2.77
N GLY A 285 -4.99 0.69 2.25
CA GLY A 285 -4.66 0.11 0.94
C GLY A 285 -4.81 1.08 -0.23
N SER A 286 -5.27 2.32 0.01
CA SER A 286 -5.26 3.37 -1.03
C SER A 286 -3.84 3.59 -1.55
N ALA A 287 -3.69 3.67 -2.87
CA ALA A 287 -2.39 4.02 -3.44
C ALA A 287 -2.01 5.48 -3.12
N MET A 288 -0.74 5.71 -2.79
CA MET A 288 -0.13 7.02 -2.87
C MET A 288 0.24 7.27 -4.34
N LEU A 289 -0.52 8.09 -5.03
CA LEU A 289 -0.30 8.40 -6.44
C LEU A 289 0.52 9.68 -6.58
N ASN A 290 1.58 9.66 -7.38
CA ASN A 290 2.34 10.87 -7.73
C ASN A 290 1.57 11.75 -8.73
N SER A 291 2.18 12.85 -9.19
CA SER A 291 1.57 13.77 -10.17
C SER A 291 1.20 13.08 -11.50
N SER A 292 1.94 12.04 -11.90
CA SER A 292 1.69 11.23 -13.10
C SER A 292 0.70 10.09 -12.86
N ASN A 293 0.09 10.00 -11.67
CA ASN A 293 -0.76 8.89 -11.23
C ASN A 293 -0.04 7.53 -11.25
N GLU A 294 1.27 7.49 -11.01
CA GLU A 294 2.04 6.28 -10.73
C GLU A 294 2.00 6.00 -9.23
N ILE A 295 1.96 4.74 -8.85
CA ILE A 295 1.90 4.33 -7.44
C ILE A 295 3.31 4.39 -6.84
N VAL A 296 3.50 5.24 -5.83
CA VAL A 296 4.77 5.45 -5.12
C VAL A 296 4.76 4.96 -3.66
N GLY A 297 3.63 4.41 -3.22
CA GLY A 297 3.44 3.84 -1.89
C GLY A 297 1.99 3.42 -1.65
N VAL A 298 1.72 2.92 -0.44
CA VAL A 298 0.41 2.46 0.01
C VAL A 298 0.04 3.17 1.31
N HIS A 299 -1.15 3.77 1.38
CA HIS A 299 -1.67 4.38 2.60
C HIS A 299 -2.06 3.28 3.60
N ARG A 300 -1.60 3.43 4.84
CA ARG A 300 -1.88 2.49 5.92
C ARG A 300 -2.80 3.08 6.99
N GLY A 301 -2.49 4.29 7.47
CA GLY A 301 -3.23 4.90 8.58
C GLY A 301 -2.50 6.05 9.23
N GLY A 302 -2.90 6.39 10.45
CA GLY A 302 -2.40 7.52 11.21
C GLY A 302 -1.20 7.17 12.09
N TYR A 303 -0.35 8.15 12.30
CA TYR A 303 0.89 8.09 13.10
C TYR A 303 0.99 9.32 13.97
N THR A 304 1.33 9.15 15.24
CA THR A 304 1.60 10.27 16.16
C THR A 304 3.07 10.21 16.57
N PHE A 305 3.80 11.27 16.28
CA PHE A 305 5.21 11.40 16.59
C PHE A 305 5.46 11.88 18.02
N SER A 306 6.70 11.72 18.50
CA SER A 306 7.09 12.15 19.85
C SER A 306 6.97 13.66 20.09
N ASP A 307 7.00 14.47 19.03
CA ASP A 307 6.77 15.91 19.07
C ASP A 307 5.27 16.29 19.15
N GLY A 308 4.38 15.30 19.23
CA GLY A 308 2.93 15.45 19.30
C GLY A 308 2.24 15.71 17.97
N GLN A 309 2.97 15.76 16.84
CA GLN A 309 2.37 15.95 15.53
C GLN A 309 1.79 14.64 15.00
N SER A 310 0.62 14.74 14.36
CA SER A 310 -0.05 13.62 13.73
C SER A 310 0.09 13.69 12.21
N PHE A 311 0.29 12.53 11.62
CA PHE A 311 0.37 12.33 10.17
C PHE A 311 -0.42 11.08 9.78
N ASN A 312 -0.84 11.03 8.56
CA ASN A 312 -1.21 9.81 7.88
C ASN A 312 -0.03 9.32 7.03
N GLY A 313 0.02 8.05 6.65
CA GLY A 313 1.16 7.54 5.88
C GLY A 313 1.11 6.04 5.65
N GLY A 314 2.24 5.49 5.24
CA GLY A 314 2.43 4.06 5.02
C GLY A 314 3.65 3.72 4.18
N PRO A 315 3.81 2.45 3.76
CA PRO A 315 4.99 1.97 3.02
C PRO A 315 5.22 2.72 1.71
N LYS A 316 6.47 3.12 1.50
CA LYS A 316 6.95 3.64 0.20
C LYS A 316 7.22 2.47 -0.75
N MET A 317 7.18 2.74 -2.04
CA MET A 317 7.57 1.81 -3.09
C MET A 317 9.11 1.74 -3.22
N ILE A 318 9.81 1.43 -2.12
CA ILE A 318 11.25 1.20 -2.13
C ILE A 318 11.57 -0.09 -2.92
N LYS A 319 12.84 -0.27 -3.30
CA LYS A 319 13.23 -1.39 -4.16
C LYS A 319 12.71 -2.77 -3.68
N PRO A 320 12.87 -3.20 -2.41
CA PRO A 320 12.37 -4.50 -1.99
C PRO A 320 10.85 -4.65 -2.08
N VAL A 321 10.09 -3.58 -1.78
CA VAL A 321 8.62 -3.54 -1.93
C VAL A 321 8.24 -3.64 -3.41
N TYR A 322 8.92 -2.88 -4.27
CA TYR A 322 8.73 -2.92 -5.72
C TYR A 322 9.00 -4.32 -6.28
N ASP A 323 10.14 -4.93 -5.93
CA ASP A 323 10.53 -6.27 -6.40
C ASP A 323 9.52 -7.34 -5.97
N PHE A 324 9.08 -7.29 -4.69
CA PHE A 324 8.03 -8.17 -4.17
C PHE A 324 6.75 -8.08 -5.01
N ILE A 325 6.26 -6.86 -5.23
CA ILE A 325 5.02 -6.64 -5.97
C ILE A 325 5.18 -7.11 -7.42
N LYS A 326 6.34 -6.85 -8.05
CA LYS A 326 6.61 -7.31 -9.42
C LYS A 326 6.66 -8.82 -9.54
N ALA A 327 7.21 -9.50 -8.54
CA ALA A 327 7.24 -10.96 -8.51
C ALA A 327 5.85 -11.58 -8.24
N ALA A 328 4.97 -10.87 -7.55
CA ALA A 328 3.59 -11.30 -7.29
C ALA A 328 2.60 -10.95 -8.42
N GLN A 329 3.01 -10.14 -9.41
CA GLN A 329 2.19 -9.82 -10.61
C GLN A 329 2.16 -10.97 -11.60
#